data_5d7b7640d598d11904b8645da6d99f95
#
_entry.id   5d7b7640d598d11904b8645da6d99f95
#
_cell.length_a   1.000
_cell.length_b   1.000
_cell.length_c   1.000
_cell.angle_alpha   90.00
_cell.angle_beta   90.00
_cell.angle_gamma   90.00
#
_symmetry.space_group_name_H-M   'P 1'
#
loop_
_entity.id
_entity.type
_entity.pdbx_description
1 polymer ?
#
loop_
_entity_poly.entity_id
_entity_poly.type
_entity_poly.pdbx_seq_one_letter_code
_entity_poly.pdbx_strand_id
1 'polypeptide(L)'
;GHTNTVTKVKWNSNGNWLLTGGRDQLIKLFDVRMMRELATLKGQFKDVTSLAWNPVFETVFASGGNDGTLVYWDVGPLGFEAPQARIMYAHDSSIWDLAWHPSGHVLASASQDKHCKFWSRHKPGDPMGLSDFETSDLSLRGECDVENDSLQLGNHVGIVIGRKGSTIQALQRATKARMSVDQVKRQLDITGTKAQIDACKERVGMLLAKLNAQENNVLNDMSLNI
;
A
#
# COMPACT_ATOMS: atom_id res chain seq x y z
N GLY A 1 21.05 -16.24 -0.76
CA GLY A 1 21.13 -14.83 -1.16
C GLY A 1 19.84 -14.32 -1.78
N HIS A 2 19.81 -13.06 -2.21
CA HIS A 2 18.73 -12.50 -3.00
C HIS A 2 18.69 -13.09 -4.41
N THR A 3 17.51 -13.14 -5.01
CA THR A 3 17.32 -13.63 -6.38
C THR A 3 17.31 -12.50 -7.42
N ASN A 4 17.28 -11.23 -6.97
CA ASN A 4 17.34 -10.04 -7.79
C ASN A 4 18.21 -8.97 -7.12
N THR A 5 18.32 -7.79 -7.73
CA THR A 5 19.16 -6.68 -7.28
C THR A 5 18.84 -6.29 -5.83
N VAL A 6 19.85 -6.18 -5.01
CA VAL A 6 19.77 -5.61 -3.66
C VAL A 6 19.76 -4.09 -3.79
N THR A 7 18.73 -3.45 -3.28
CA THR A 7 18.49 -2.01 -3.41
C THR A 7 18.95 -1.22 -2.19
N LYS A 8 18.82 -1.81 -1.00
CA LYS A 8 19.18 -1.17 0.28
C LYS A 8 19.87 -2.14 1.21
N VAL A 9 20.79 -1.58 1.99
CA VAL A 9 21.51 -2.27 3.06
C VAL A 9 21.55 -1.35 4.27
N LYS A 10 21.19 -1.84 5.45
CA LYS A 10 21.18 -1.06 6.69
C LYS A 10 21.71 -1.87 7.88
N TRP A 11 22.72 -1.32 8.54
CA TRP A 11 23.21 -1.86 9.80
C TRP A 11 22.25 -1.56 10.96
N ASN A 12 22.10 -2.52 11.85
CA ASN A 12 21.49 -2.29 13.15
C ASN A 12 22.45 -1.53 14.06
N SER A 13 21.93 -0.75 14.99
CA SER A 13 22.70 -0.01 16.00
C SER A 13 23.55 -0.91 16.91
N ASN A 14 23.15 -2.18 17.10
CA ASN A 14 23.90 -3.16 17.89
C ASN A 14 25.18 -3.67 17.15
N GLY A 15 25.37 -3.33 15.87
CA GLY A 15 26.50 -3.72 15.04
C GLY A 15 26.55 -5.20 14.62
N ASN A 16 25.60 -6.02 15.07
CA ASN A 16 25.60 -7.46 14.81
C ASN A 16 24.66 -7.86 13.67
N TRP A 17 23.63 -7.07 13.40
CA TRP A 17 22.60 -7.38 12.42
C TRP A 17 22.66 -6.46 11.22
N LEU A 18 22.47 -7.07 10.06
CA LEU A 18 22.40 -6.39 8.79
C LEU A 18 21.09 -6.72 8.09
N LEU A 19 20.35 -5.69 7.67
CA LEU A 19 19.21 -5.83 6.77
C LEU A 19 19.62 -5.57 5.34
N THR A 20 19.08 -6.37 4.43
CA THR A 20 19.13 -6.12 2.99
C THR A 20 17.73 -6.19 2.42
N GLY A 21 17.41 -5.29 1.51
CA GLY A 21 16.14 -5.28 0.77
C GLY A 21 16.41 -5.31 -0.72
N GLY A 22 15.61 -6.04 -1.47
CA GLY A 22 15.83 -6.27 -2.89
C GLY A 22 14.61 -6.07 -3.78
N ARG A 23 14.86 -6.11 -5.10
CA ARG A 23 13.82 -6.14 -6.13
C ARG A 23 13.08 -7.47 -6.20
N ASP A 24 13.54 -8.48 -5.47
CA ASP A 24 12.84 -9.75 -5.28
C ASP A 24 11.72 -9.68 -4.24
N GLN A 25 11.41 -8.46 -3.73
CA GLN A 25 10.36 -8.19 -2.74
C GLN A 25 10.66 -8.81 -1.37
N LEU A 26 11.90 -9.24 -1.17
CA LEU A 26 12.35 -9.87 0.07
C LEU A 26 13.20 -8.89 0.89
N ILE A 27 13.08 -9.03 2.19
CA ILE A 27 13.99 -8.45 3.15
C ILE A 27 14.71 -9.59 3.85
N LYS A 28 16.03 -9.53 3.91
CA LYS A 28 16.83 -10.54 4.56
C LYS A 28 17.58 -9.95 5.74
N LEU A 29 17.54 -10.68 6.85
CA LEU A 29 18.26 -10.36 8.07
C LEU A 29 19.44 -11.30 8.19
N PHE A 30 20.63 -10.72 8.38
CA PHE A 30 21.89 -11.46 8.59
C PHE A 30 22.45 -11.18 9.97
N ASP A 31 22.99 -12.23 10.63
CA ASP A 31 23.88 -12.07 11.76
C ASP A 31 25.33 -12.12 11.26
N VAL A 32 26.03 -11.01 11.42
CA VAL A 32 27.41 -10.86 10.91
C VAL A 32 28.41 -11.66 11.75
N ARG A 33 28.13 -11.86 13.04
CA ARG A 33 29.00 -12.69 13.92
C ARG A 33 29.02 -14.15 13.46
N MET A 34 27.89 -14.64 12.95
CA MET A 34 27.73 -16.01 12.47
C MET A 34 27.92 -16.11 10.96
N MET A 35 28.04 -14.97 10.27
CA MET A 35 28.14 -14.85 8.80
C MET A 35 27.03 -15.63 8.08
N ARG A 36 25.80 -15.63 8.62
CA ARG A 36 24.67 -16.36 8.06
C ARG A 36 23.38 -15.52 8.03
N GLU A 37 22.52 -15.91 7.12
CA GLU A 37 21.15 -15.43 7.07
C GLU A 37 20.37 -15.98 8.27
N LEU A 38 19.75 -15.09 9.06
CA LEU A 38 18.89 -15.46 10.17
C LEU A 38 17.44 -15.65 9.70
N ALA A 39 16.96 -14.75 8.85
CA ALA A 39 15.58 -14.77 8.39
C ALA A 39 15.43 -14.15 7.01
N THR A 40 14.46 -14.67 6.26
CA THR A 40 13.91 -14.05 5.05
C THR A 40 12.49 -13.60 5.34
N LEU A 41 12.26 -12.28 5.30
CA LEU A 41 10.98 -11.66 5.62
C LEU A 41 10.21 -11.39 4.33
N LYS A 42 8.96 -11.86 4.29
CA LYS A 42 8.04 -11.72 3.17
C LYS A 42 6.88 -10.83 3.60
N GLY A 43 6.58 -9.79 2.84
CA GLY A 43 5.48 -8.90 3.22
C GLY A 43 5.43 -7.61 2.41
N GLN A 44 6.44 -7.33 1.60
CA GLN A 44 6.37 -6.33 0.55
C GLN A 44 5.74 -6.93 -0.71
N PHE A 45 4.91 -6.16 -1.40
CA PHE A 45 4.26 -6.59 -2.64
C PHE A 45 5.03 -6.17 -3.90
N LYS A 46 5.96 -5.23 -3.74
CA LYS A 46 6.83 -4.70 -4.81
C LYS A 46 8.25 -4.57 -4.28
N ASP A 47 9.12 -4.07 -5.14
CA ASP A 47 10.53 -3.84 -4.82
C ASP A 47 10.68 -3.09 -3.51
N VAL A 48 11.56 -3.56 -2.65
CA VAL A 48 11.96 -2.84 -1.43
C VAL A 48 12.86 -1.69 -1.83
N THR A 49 12.45 -0.46 -1.59
CA THR A 49 13.19 0.74 -2.00
C THR A 49 13.89 1.42 -0.83
N SER A 50 13.40 1.22 0.40
CA SER A 50 13.99 1.83 1.59
C SER A 50 13.86 0.93 2.81
N LEU A 51 14.82 1.07 3.74
CA LEU A 51 14.89 0.36 5.01
C LEU A 51 15.41 1.31 6.09
N ALA A 52 14.86 1.25 7.28
CA ALA A 52 15.36 2.00 8.44
C ALA A 52 15.16 1.24 9.74
N TRP A 53 16.24 1.01 10.49
CA TRP A 53 16.17 0.50 11.85
C TRP A 53 15.68 1.57 12.82
N ASN A 54 14.89 1.15 13.81
CA ASN A 54 14.56 2.00 14.93
C ASN A 54 15.80 2.20 15.81
N PRO A 55 16.12 3.44 16.22
CA PRO A 55 17.34 3.71 16.99
C PRO A 55 17.25 3.29 18.46
N VAL A 56 16.03 3.08 19.00
CA VAL A 56 15.79 2.73 20.41
C VAL A 56 15.43 1.26 20.55
N PHE A 57 14.58 0.75 19.66
CA PHE A 57 14.14 -0.65 19.70
C PHE A 57 14.93 -1.46 18.67
N GLU A 58 15.90 -2.22 19.14
CA GLU A 58 16.83 -2.96 18.29
C GLU A 58 16.17 -3.98 17.34
N THR A 59 15.00 -4.51 17.72
CA THR A 59 14.28 -5.52 16.95
C THR A 59 13.33 -4.90 15.92
N VAL A 60 13.08 -3.59 16.01
CA VAL A 60 12.08 -2.91 15.18
C VAL A 60 12.73 -2.19 14.01
N PHE A 61 12.14 -2.35 12.84
CA PHE A 61 12.51 -1.58 11.66
C PHE A 61 11.30 -1.30 10.75
N ALA A 62 11.47 -0.39 9.82
CA ALA A 62 10.50 -0.07 8.79
C ALA A 62 11.07 -0.31 7.39
N SER A 63 10.20 -0.68 6.46
CA SER A 63 10.54 -0.83 5.04
C SER A 63 9.55 -0.07 4.17
N GLY A 64 10.04 0.56 3.11
CA GLY A 64 9.24 1.23 2.10
C GLY A 64 9.33 0.50 0.76
N GLY A 65 8.19 0.41 0.08
CA GLY A 65 8.06 -0.25 -1.21
C GLY A 65 7.96 0.72 -2.38
N ASN A 66 8.22 0.19 -3.57
CA ASN A 66 8.06 0.90 -4.83
C ASN A 66 6.58 1.24 -5.16
N ASP A 67 5.65 0.63 -4.45
CA ASP A 67 4.20 0.87 -4.55
C ASP A 67 3.67 1.90 -3.54
N GLY A 68 4.57 2.54 -2.78
CA GLY A 68 4.19 3.47 -1.73
C GLY A 68 3.73 2.82 -0.42
N THR A 69 3.88 1.50 -0.30
CA THR A 69 3.54 0.77 0.93
C THR A 69 4.63 0.93 1.98
N LEU A 70 4.24 1.27 3.20
CA LEU A 70 5.09 1.31 4.38
C LEU A 70 4.77 0.11 5.27
N VAL A 71 5.80 -0.64 5.67
CA VAL A 71 5.63 -1.83 6.49
C VAL A 71 6.54 -1.73 7.72
N TYR A 72 5.97 -2.04 8.88
CA TYR A 72 6.68 -2.14 10.15
C TYR A 72 6.92 -3.59 10.51
N TRP A 73 8.10 -3.85 11.03
CA TRP A 73 8.58 -5.17 11.37
C TRP A 73 9.11 -5.20 12.79
N ASP A 74 8.87 -6.30 13.49
CA ASP A 74 9.53 -6.63 14.74
C ASP A 74 10.14 -8.02 14.60
N VAL A 75 11.45 -8.10 14.68
CA VAL A 75 12.22 -9.36 14.60
C VAL A 75 12.57 -9.89 16.00
N GLY A 76 11.67 -9.67 16.97
CA GLY A 76 11.81 -10.17 18.33
C GLY A 76 11.79 -11.70 18.43
N PRO A 77 12.00 -12.24 19.64
CA PRO A 77 12.24 -13.67 19.85
C PRO A 77 11.04 -14.59 19.55
N LEU A 78 9.86 -14.03 19.27
CA LEU A 78 8.63 -14.80 19.07
C LEU A 78 8.22 -15.00 17.62
N GLY A 79 8.96 -14.51 16.64
CA GLY A 79 8.64 -14.78 15.23
C GLY A 79 9.15 -13.76 14.23
N PHE A 80 9.80 -14.29 13.20
CA PHE A 80 10.34 -13.52 12.08
C PHE A 80 9.40 -13.50 10.86
N GLU A 81 8.17 -14.02 10.98
CA GLU A 81 7.44 -14.47 9.79
C GLU A 81 6.45 -13.45 9.22
N ALA A 82 5.98 -12.49 10.00
CA ALA A 82 4.94 -11.58 9.54
C ALA A 82 5.25 -10.11 9.86
N PRO A 83 4.84 -9.18 9.00
CA PRO A 83 4.91 -7.76 9.32
C PRO A 83 3.97 -7.44 10.48
N GLN A 84 4.41 -6.58 11.38
CA GLN A 84 3.62 -6.14 12.53
C GLN A 84 2.47 -5.22 12.11
N ALA A 85 2.77 -4.29 11.21
CA ALA A 85 1.78 -3.40 10.65
C ALA A 85 2.14 -3.05 9.20
N ARG A 86 1.11 -2.87 8.38
CA ARG A 86 1.28 -2.49 6.99
C ARG A 86 0.36 -1.34 6.67
N ILE A 87 0.92 -0.24 6.19
CA ILE A 87 0.17 0.92 5.72
C ILE A 87 0.23 0.90 4.19
N MET A 88 -0.86 0.42 3.60
CA MET A 88 -1.02 0.45 2.15
C MET A 88 -1.35 1.89 1.74
N TYR A 89 -0.73 2.36 0.65
CA TYR A 89 -0.90 3.76 0.20
C TYR A 89 -0.43 4.80 1.22
N ALA A 90 0.60 4.47 1.99
CA ALA A 90 1.32 5.46 2.78
C ALA A 90 1.73 6.65 1.90
N HIS A 91 2.10 6.36 0.65
CA HIS A 91 2.39 7.33 -0.40
C HIS A 91 1.74 6.91 -1.74
N ASP A 92 1.51 7.89 -2.61
CA ASP A 92 0.94 7.66 -3.95
C ASP A 92 1.97 7.10 -4.95
N SER A 93 3.26 7.06 -4.58
CA SER A 93 4.37 6.56 -5.38
C SER A 93 5.48 5.99 -4.50
N SER A 94 6.58 5.55 -5.13
CA SER A 94 7.71 4.90 -4.47
C SER A 94 8.23 5.67 -3.26
N ILE A 95 8.47 4.96 -2.15
CA ILE A 95 9.14 5.51 -0.97
C ILE A 95 10.64 5.42 -1.19
N TRP A 96 11.32 6.57 -1.32
CA TRP A 96 12.76 6.61 -1.60
C TRP A 96 13.63 6.47 -0.37
N ASP A 97 13.19 7.04 0.75
CA ASP A 97 13.95 6.98 1.99
C ASP A 97 13.06 7.00 3.23
N LEU A 98 13.60 6.41 4.29
CA LEU A 98 12.99 6.32 5.61
C LEU A 98 14.02 6.74 6.66
N ALA A 99 13.60 7.56 7.61
CA ALA A 99 14.45 7.99 8.72
C ALA A 99 13.66 8.03 10.03
N TRP A 100 14.14 7.33 11.05
CA TRP A 100 13.60 7.43 12.39
C TRP A 100 14.16 8.67 13.10
N HIS A 101 13.29 9.36 13.82
CA HIS A 101 13.74 10.34 14.80
C HIS A 101 14.58 9.64 15.89
N PRO A 102 15.63 10.27 16.44
CA PRO A 102 16.49 9.65 17.46
C PRO A 102 15.75 9.12 18.71
N SER A 103 14.58 9.68 19.02
CA SER A 103 13.72 9.18 20.11
C SER A 103 13.03 7.85 19.81
N GLY A 104 13.06 7.37 18.56
CA GLY A 104 12.42 6.11 18.16
C GLY A 104 10.89 6.15 18.06
N HIS A 105 10.25 7.30 18.28
CA HIS A 105 8.79 7.42 18.28
C HIS A 105 8.21 7.96 16.97
N VAL A 106 9.00 8.64 16.17
CA VAL A 106 8.57 9.26 14.92
C VAL A 106 9.40 8.71 13.77
N LEU A 107 8.74 8.27 12.71
CA LEU A 107 9.34 7.89 11.45
C LEU A 107 9.01 8.93 10.39
N ALA A 108 9.98 9.37 9.64
CA ALA A 108 9.80 10.20 8.45
C ALA A 108 9.93 9.33 7.19
N SER A 109 9.09 9.54 6.21
CA SER A 109 9.17 8.92 4.89
C SER A 109 9.19 9.97 3.79
N ALA A 110 10.07 9.80 2.82
CA ALA A 110 10.18 10.64 1.63
C ALA A 110 9.84 9.83 0.39
N SER A 111 9.01 10.40 -0.50
CA SER A 111 8.49 9.70 -1.65
C SER A 111 8.64 10.47 -2.96
N GLN A 112 8.56 9.74 -4.05
CA GLN A 112 8.48 10.28 -5.40
C GLN A 112 7.20 11.11 -5.65
N ASP A 113 6.17 10.96 -4.80
CA ASP A 113 4.95 11.77 -4.83
C ASP A 113 5.17 13.23 -4.40
N LYS A 114 6.43 13.60 -4.10
CA LYS A 114 6.87 14.94 -3.67
C LYS A 114 6.47 15.30 -2.24
N HIS A 115 5.99 14.33 -1.45
CA HIS A 115 5.63 14.53 -0.06
C HIS A 115 6.64 13.87 0.87
N CYS A 116 6.84 14.51 2.02
CA CYS A 116 7.45 13.92 3.19
C CYS A 116 6.36 13.76 4.24
N LYS A 117 6.18 12.55 4.75
CA LYS A 117 5.16 12.24 5.76
C LYS A 117 5.82 11.81 7.06
N PHE A 118 5.17 12.14 8.18
CA PHE A 118 5.62 11.76 9.51
C PHE A 118 4.60 10.79 10.12
N TRP A 119 5.12 9.73 10.71
CA TRP A 119 4.36 8.63 11.30
C TRP A 119 4.73 8.57 12.78
N SER A 120 3.76 8.77 13.67
CA SER A 120 4.00 8.73 15.10
C SER A 120 3.03 7.78 15.79
N ARG A 121 3.39 7.31 16.99
CA ARG A 121 2.47 6.63 17.87
C ARG A 121 1.50 7.61 18.51
N HIS A 122 0.32 7.10 18.84
CA HIS A 122 -0.79 7.92 19.33
C HIS A 122 -0.51 8.61 20.67
N LYS A 123 0.33 8.02 21.55
CA LYS A 123 0.72 8.63 22.84
C LYS A 123 2.19 8.36 23.15
N PRO A 124 2.96 9.40 23.53
CA PRO A 124 4.28 9.20 24.09
C PRO A 124 4.17 8.40 25.39
N GLY A 125 4.85 7.25 25.46
CA GLY A 125 4.91 6.43 26.68
C GLY A 125 4.00 5.21 26.72
N ASP A 126 3.11 4.99 25.75
CA ASP A 126 2.38 3.73 25.64
C ASP A 126 3.35 2.59 25.27
N PRO A 127 3.30 1.45 25.97
CA PRO A 127 4.05 0.27 25.56
C PRO A 127 3.62 -0.14 24.16
N MET A 128 4.55 -0.66 23.35
CA MET A 128 4.32 -1.03 21.96
C MET A 128 3.15 -2.00 21.76
N GLY A 129 1.94 -1.51 21.80
CA GLY A 129 0.82 -2.13 21.13
C GLY A 129 0.90 -1.77 19.64
N LEU A 130 1.20 -2.74 18.81
CA LEU A 130 1.50 -2.58 17.38
C LEU A 130 0.26 -2.28 16.52
N SER A 131 -0.88 -2.03 17.15
CA SER A 131 -2.15 -1.74 16.46
C SER A 131 -2.37 -0.26 16.09
N ASP A 132 -1.52 0.68 16.59
CA ASP A 132 -1.87 2.09 16.56
C ASP A 132 -0.78 2.98 15.94
N PHE A 133 -0.35 2.67 14.71
CA PHE A 133 0.39 3.64 13.91
C PHE A 133 -0.58 4.58 13.21
N GLU A 134 -0.86 5.73 13.84
CA GLU A 134 -1.60 6.79 13.18
C GLU A 134 -0.67 7.73 12.38
N THR A 135 -1.13 8.06 11.20
CA THR A 135 -0.53 9.11 10.39
C THR A 135 -0.87 10.46 11.00
N SER A 136 0.14 11.25 11.38
CA SER A 136 -0.05 12.65 11.74
C SER A 136 -0.14 13.54 10.49
N ASP A 137 -0.92 13.11 9.50
CA ASP A 137 -1.40 14.02 8.48
C ASP A 137 -2.69 14.63 9.02
N LEU A 138 -2.67 15.91 9.33
CA LEU A 138 -3.78 16.68 9.92
C LEU A 138 -5.08 16.68 9.09
N SER A 139 -5.14 15.91 8.02
CA SER A 139 -6.30 15.84 7.12
C SER A 139 -7.02 14.49 7.05
N LEU A 140 -6.50 13.40 7.66
CA LEU A 140 -7.14 12.09 7.52
C LEU A 140 -7.20 11.33 8.86
N ARG A 141 -8.13 11.71 9.72
CA ARG A 141 -8.71 10.79 10.70
C ARG A 141 -9.64 9.85 9.95
N GLY A 142 -9.18 8.67 9.64
CA GLY A 142 -9.98 7.59 9.08
C GLY A 142 -9.36 6.26 9.47
N GLU A 143 -10.10 5.49 10.25
CA GLU A 143 -9.81 4.10 10.56
C GLU A 143 -9.43 3.37 9.27
N CYS A 144 -8.25 2.77 9.26
CA CYS A 144 -7.78 1.97 8.11
C CYS A 144 -8.33 0.55 8.21
N ASP A 145 -9.62 0.39 8.26
CA ASP A 145 -10.26 -0.85 7.85
C ASP A 145 -10.23 -0.87 6.32
N VAL A 146 -9.19 -1.48 5.78
CA VAL A 146 -9.11 -1.75 4.34
C VAL A 146 -10.04 -2.92 4.05
N GLU A 147 -11.19 -2.61 3.53
CA GLU A 147 -12.15 -3.59 3.04
C GLU A 147 -11.86 -3.89 1.56
N ASN A 148 -12.10 -5.12 1.17
CA ASN A 148 -12.15 -5.53 -0.23
C ASN A 148 -13.60 -5.74 -0.61
N ASP A 149 -14.00 -5.11 -1.68
CA ASP A 149 -15.34 -5.27 -2.22
C ASP A 149 -15.29 -5.45 -3.74
N SER A 150 -16.34 -6.00 -4.30
CA SER A 150 -16.39 -6.30 -5.72
C SER A 150 -17.71 -5.86 -6.34
N LEU A 151 -17.62 -5.28 -7.54
CA LEU A 151 -18.77 -4.83 -8.31
C LEU A 151 -18.84 -5.57 -9.64
N GLN A 152 -19.99 -6.15 -9.97
CA GLN A 152 -20.22 -6.78 -11.26
C GLN A 152 -20.44 -5.71 -12.34
N LEU A 153 -19.61 -5.76 -13.39
CA LEU A 153 -19.66 -4.78 -14.50
C LEU A 153 -20.45 -5.28 -15.73
N GLY A 154 -20.72 -6.57 -15.80
CA GLY A 154 -21.41 -7.17 -16.92
C GLY A 154 -20.71 -6.88 -18.27
N ASN A 155 -21.42 -6.34 -19.25
CA ASN A 155 -20.87 -6.03 -20.59
C ASN A 155 -20.11 -4.69 -20.65
N HIS A 156 -20.11 -3.89 -19.57
CA HIS A 156 -19.55 -2.53 -19.58
C HIS A 156 -18.09 -2.45 -19.12
N VAL A 157 -17.39 -3.59 -19.00
CA VAL A 157 -15.96 -3.67 -18.58
C VAL A 157 -15.06 -2.75 -19.38
N GLY A 158 -15.20 -2.74 -20.71
CA GLY A 158 -14.36 -1.93 -21.59
C GLY A 158 -14.51 -0.41 -21.36
N ILE A 159 -15.70 0.03 -20.95
CA ILE A 159 -16.01 1.44 -20.74
C ILE A 159 -15.48 1.90 -19.39
N VAL A 160 -15.55 1.05 -18.35
CA VAL A 160 -15.00 1.33 -17.04
C VAL A 160 -13.47 1.38 -17.09
N ILE A 161 -12.84 0.54 -17.90
CA ILE A 161 -11.40 0.61 -18.15
C ILE A 161 -11.06 1.88 -18.93
N GLY A 162 -11.83 2.19 -19.99
CA GLY A 162 -11.57 3.30 -20.89
C GLY A 162 -10.39 3.08 -21.84
N ARG A 163 -10.14 4.02 -22.75
CA ARG A 163 -9.02 3.95 -23.70
C ARG A 163 -7.70 3.94 -22.92
N LYS A 164 -6.90 2.85 -23.05
CA LYS A 164 -5.62 2.66 -22.36
C LYS A 164 -5.71 2.81 -20.82
N GLY A 165 -6.85 2.49 -20.24
CA GLY A 165 -7.04 2.57 -18.80
C GLY A 165 -7.32 3.98 -18.25
N SER A 166 -7.64 4.95 -19.10
CA SER A 166 -7.81 6.35 -18.67
C SER A 166 -8.96 6.55 -17.69
N THR A 167 -10.07 5.85 -17.87
CA THR A 167 -11.25 6.00 -17.01
C THR A 167 -11.00 5.42 -15.61
N ILE A 168 -10.44 4.20 -15.54
CA ILE A 168 -10.14 3.59 -14.26
C ILE A 168 -9.08 4.37 -13.48
N GLN A 169 -8.06 4.91 -14.17
CA GLN A 169 -7.06 5.77 -13.53
C GLN A 169 -7.67 7.08 -13.00
N ALA A 170 -8.62 7.67 -13.73
CA ALA A 170 -9.33 8.87 -13.28
C ALA A 170 -10.19 8.57 -12.03
N LEU A 171 -10.87 7.42 -12.02
CA LEU A 171 -11.64 6.95 -10.86
C LEU A 171 -10.75 6.70 -9.65
N GLN A 172 -9.61 6.03 -9.83
CA GLN A 172 -8.63 5.78 -8.77
C GLN A 172 -8.10 7.08 -8.14
N ARG A 173 -7.76 8.07 -9.00
CA ARG A 173 -7.31 9.40 -8.52
C ARG A 173 -8.40 10.14 -7.75
N ALA A 174 -9.64 10.03 -8.20
CA ALA A 174 -10.77 10.76 -7.62
C ALA A 174 -11.28 10.14 -6.31
N THR A 175 -11.22 8.80 -6.16
CA THR A 175 -11.72 8.08 -5.00
C THR A 175 -10.61 7.66 -4.04
N LYS A 176 -9.36 7.71 -4.49
CA LYS A 176 -8.18 7.17 -3.79
C LYS A 176 -8.29 5.67 -3.44
N ALA A 177 -9.29 4.97 -3.98
CA ALA A 177 -9.43 3.53 -3.86
C ALA A 177 -8.59 2.81 -4.92
N ARG A 178 -8.04 1.65 -4.58
CA ARG A 178 -7.39 0.79 -5.58
C ARG A 178 -8.43 0.00 -6.31
N MET A 179 -8.30 -0.08 -7.63
CA MET A 179 -9.21 -0.80 -8.49
C MET A 179 -8.44 -1.77 -9.37
N SER A 180 -8.94 -2.99 -9.47
CA SER A 180 -8.46 -4.01 -10.38
C SER A 180 -9.64 -4.59 -11.14
N VAL A 181 -9.50 -4.78 -12.45
CA VAL A 181 -10.57 -5.36 -13.27
C VAL A 181 -10.21 -6.77 -13.68
N ASP A 182 -11.00 -7.73 -13.24
CA ASP A 182 -10.96 -9.10 -13.76
C ASP A 182 -11.85 -9.17 -15.02
N GLN A 183 -11.21 -9.23 -16.18
CA GLN A 183 -11.93 -9.28 -17.46
C GLN A 183 -12.66 -10.61 -17.67
N VAL A 184 -12.18 -11.70 -17.09
CA VAL A 184 -12.78 -13.05 -17.21
C VAL A 184 -14.06 -13.12 -16.38
N LYS A 185 -14.01 -12.65 -15.14
CA LYS A 185 -15.17 -12.59 -14.23
C LYS A 185 -16.08 -11.40 -14.48
N ARG A 186 -15.63 -10.44 -15.33
CA ARG A 186 -16.33 -9.16 -15.60
C ARG A 186 -16.62 -8.37 -14.31
N GLN A 187 -15.66 -8.36 -13.40
CA GLN A 187 -15.77 -7.85 -12.05
C GLN A 187 -14.74 -6.76 -11.81
N LEU A 188 -15.13 -5.73 -11.08
CA LEU A 188 -14.24 -4.68 -10.57
C LEU A 188 -14.00 -4.95 -9.09
N ASP A 189 -12.78 -5.30 -8.75
CA ASP A 189 -12.34 -5.43 -7.37
C ASP A 189 -11.86 -4.07 -6.86
N ILE A 190 -12.40 -3.65 -5.74
CA ILE A 190 -12.13 -2.34 -5.12
C ILE A 190 -11.54 -2.59 -3.74
N THR A 191 -10.38 -2.01 -3.48
CA THR A 191 -9.69 -2.10 -2.20
C THR A 191 -9.49 -0.69 -1.65
N GLY A 192 -9.94 -0.45 -0.42
CA GLY A 192 -9.83 0.87 0.21
C GLY A 192 -10.59 0.93 1.52
N THR A 193 -10.68 2.13 2.11
CA THR A 193 -11.57 2.36 3.26
C THR A 193 -13.04 2.28 2.83
N LYS A 194 -13.94 1.99 3.74
CA LYS A 194 -15.38 1.92 3.46
C LYS A 194 -15.90 3.16 2.72
N ALA A 195 -15.49 4.35 3.15
CA ALA A 195 -15.86 5.61 2.49
C ALA A 195 -15.32 5.71 1.05
N GLN A 196 -14.12 5.21 0.79
CA GLN A 196 -13.52 5.19 -0.55
C GLN A 196 -14.22 4.18 -1.46
N ILE A 197 -14.58 3.02 -0.94
CA ILE A 197 -15.34 1.99 -1.64
C ILE A 197 -16.73 2.50 -2.01
N ASP A 198 -17.44 3.12 -1.07
CA ASP A 198 -18.77 3.68 -1.30
C ASP A 198 -18.72 4.80 -2.35
N ALA A 199 -17.78 5.71 -2.26
CA ALA A 199 -17.57 6.76 -3.26
C ALA A 199 -17.22 6.20 -4.66
N CYS A 200 -16.50 5.08 -4.71
CA CYS A 200 -16.19 4.39 -5.95
C CYS A 200 -17.44 3.75 -6.56
N LYS A 201 -18.23 3.03 -5.76
CA LYS A 201 -19.47 2.40 -6.19
C LYS A 201 -20.47 3.42 -6.73
N GLU A 202 -20.62 4.56 -6.04
CA GLU A 202 -21.48 5.65 -6.47
C GLU A 202 -21.07 6.18 -7.85
N ARG A 203 -19.77 6.48 -8.04
CA ARG A 203 -19.26 7.01 -9.31
C ARG A 203 -19.35 6.01 -10.46
N VAL A 204 -19.02 4.75 -10.20
CA VAL A 204 -19.18 3.67 -11.19
C VAL A 204 -20.65 3.46 -11.51
N GLY A 205 -21.54 3.48 -10.52
CA GLY A 205 -22.98 3.41 -10.69
C GLY A 205 -23.55 4.54 -11.56
N MET A 206 -23.10 5.78 -11.34
CA MET A 206 -23.47 6.92 -12.19
C MET A 206 -23.00 6.77 -13.65
N LEU A 207 -21.82 6.22 -13.86
CA LEU A 207 -21.30 5.94 -15.21
C LEU A 207 -22.14 4.87 -15.90
N LEU A 208 -22.47 3.79 -15.22
CA LEU A 208 -23.31 2.71 -15.76
C LEU A 208 -24.73 3.16 -16.04
N ALA A 209 -25.31 3.98 -15.16
CA ALA A 209 -26.65 4.54 -15.35
C ALA A 209 -26.74 5.45 -16.58
N LYS A 210 -25.71 6.29 -16.83
CA LYS A 210 -25.64 7.12 -18.05
C LYS A 210 -25.57 6.29 -19.33
N LEU A 211 -24.84 5.17 -19.30
CA LEU A 211 -24.70 4.26 -20.43
C LEU A 211 -26.00 3.53 -20.74
N ASN A 212 -26.68 3.00 -19.72
CA ASN A 212 -27.97 2.34 -19.90
C ASN A 212 -29.03 3.30 -20.43
N ALA A 213 -28.99 4.58 -20.03
CA ALA A 213 -29.88 5.60 -20.56
C ALA A 213 -29.60 5.91 -22.05
N GLN A 214 -28.32 5.88 -22.48
CA GLN A 214 -27.96 6.06 -23.89
C GLN A 214 -28.36 4.86 -24.75
N GLU A 215 -28.19 3.64 -24.27
CA GLU A 215 -28.62 2.42 -24.99
C GLU A 215 -30.14 2.39 -25.17
N ASN A 216 -30.90 2.76 -24.14
CA ASN A 216 -32.35 2.83 -24.24
C ASN A 216 -32.85 3.91 -25.21
N ASN A 217 -32.17 5.05 -25.31
CA ASN A 217 -32.52 6.09 -26.28
C ASN A 217 -32.25 5.63 -27.73
N VAL A 218 -31.16 4.92 -27.99
CA VAL A 218 -30.84 4.38 -29.32
C VAL A 218 -31.83 3.30 -29.75
N LEU A 219 -32.29 2.44 -28.80
CA LEU A 219 -33.30 1.43 -29.07
C LEU A 219 -34.69 2.05 -29.37
N ASN A 220 -35.06 3.15 -28.68
CA ASN A 220 -36.30 3.87 -28.94
C ASN A 220 -36.26 4.58 -30.31
N ASP A 221 -35.13 5.17 -30.72
CA ASP A 221 -34.97 5.79 -32.05
C ASP A 221 -35.03 4.75 -33.20
N MET A 222 -34.54 3.54 -32.95
CA MET A 222 -34.65 2.45 -33.92
C MET A 222 -36.04 1.88 -34.04
N SER A 223 -36.88 1.93 -32.98
CA SER A 223 -38.27 1.45 -33.00
C SER A 223 -39.27 2.44 -33.58
N LEU A 224 -38.90 3.71 -33.77
CA LEU A 224 -39.70 4.75 -34.41
C LEU A 224 -39.53 4.85 -35.92
N ASN A 225 -38.57 4.10 -36.49
CA ASN A 225 -38.28 4.08 -37.93
C ASN A 225 -38.69 2.78 -38.64
N ILE A 226 -39.62 2.01 -38.08
CA ILE A 226 -40.34 0.90 -38.68
C ILE A 226 -41.84 1.28 -38.70
#